data_8d1312b1b9359ca20722cee027d2b8a3
#
_entry.id   8d1312b1b9359ca20722cee027d2b8a3
#
_cell.length_a   1.000
_cell.length_b   1.000
_cell.length_c   1.000
_cell.angle_alpha   90.00
_cell.angle_beta   90.00
_cell.angle_gamma   90.00
#
_symmetry.space_group_name_H-M   'P 1'
#
loop_
_entity.id
_entity.type
_entity.pdbx_description
1 polymer ?
#
loop_
_entity_poly.entity_id
_entity_poly.type
_entity_poly.pdbx_seq_one_letter_code
_entity_poly.pdbx_strand_id
1 'polypeptide(L)'
;MRIHIATDHAGLEFSTQLQHHLAAAGHDVVDHGPIEYDPLDDYPAFCIRAAQAVVRDQEAGVETLGVVFGGSGNGEQIAANKVLGVRAALVWSIATAELAREHNDANVIAIGARQHTFEEATAFIDRFIETPFSGEERHARRIAQLAAFEQDGTLEPDPRALRQGQGLGAGGPDVLAADDSSFDPEAG
;
A
#
# COMPACT_ATOMS: atom_id res chain seq x y z
N MET A 1 -19.01 -1.63 3.41
CA MET A 1 -17.80 -2.39 3.84
C MET A 1 -17.28 -1.86 5.17
N ARG A 2 -16.36 -2.57 5.83
CA ARG A 2 -15.68 -2.08 7.04
C ARG A 2 -14.39 -1.36 6.69
N ILE A 3 -14.12 -0.22 7.32
CA ILE A 3 -12.88 0.55 7.11
C ILE A 3 -12.16 0.70 8.45
N HIS A 4 -10.96 0.12 8.54
CA HIS A 4 -10.08 0.30 9.69
C HIS A 4 -9.19 1.52 9.49
N ILE A 5 -9.22 2.46 10.43
CA ILE A 5 -8.38 3.66 10.35
C ILE A 5 -7.40 3.73 11.51
N ALA A 6 -6.23 4.31 11.26
CA ALA A 6 -5.24 4.63 12.31
C ALA A 6 -4.37 5.81 11.92
N THR A 7 -3.93 6.54 12.93
CA THR A 7 -2.99 7.66 12.81
C THR A 7 -2.13 7.76 14.07
N ASP A 8 -1.30 8.79 14.15
CA ASP A 8 -0.71 9.31 15.39
C ASP A 8 -1.33 10.69 15.74
N HIS A 9 -0.77 11.36 16.72
CA HIS A 9 -1.20 12.72 17.11
C HIS A 9 -1.25 13.71 15.94
N ALA A 10 -0.41 13.52 14.92
CA ALA A 10 -0.33 14.42 13.76
C ALA A 10 -1.57 14.38 12.86
N GLY A 11 -2.33 13.28 12.90
CA GLY A 11 -3.53 13.08 12.09
C GLY A 11 -4.85 13.05 12.89
N LEU A 12 -4.86 13.34 14.17
CA LEU A 12 -6.04 13.17 15.03
C LEU A 12 -7.26 13.99 14.58
N GLU A 13 -7.05 15.25 14.19
CA GLU A 13 -8.13 16.09 13.64
C GLU A 13 -8.64 15.53 12.31
N PHE A 14 -7.73 15.09 11.45
CA PHE A 14 -8.05 14.45 10.19
C PHE A 14 -8.83 13.15 10.41
N SER A 15 -8.46 12.33 11.41
CA SER A 15 -9.18 11.11 11.78
C SER A 15 -10.64 11.37 12.10
N THR A 16 -10.91 12.38 12.93
CA THR A 16 -12.27 12.73 13.32
C THR A 16 -13.14 13.11 12.11
N GLN A 17 -12.58 13.93 11.21
CA GLN A 17 -13.30 14.34 9.99
C GLN A 17 -13.50 13.16 9.04
N LEU A 18 -12.48 12.29 8.88
CA LEU A 18 -12.55 11.11 8.02
C LEU A 18 -13.59 10.10 8.51
N GLN A 19 -13.69 9.87 9.82
CA GLN A 19 -14.72 9.00 10.39
C GLN A 19 -16.12 9.47 10.01
N HIS A 20 -16.39 10.77 10.10
CA HIS A 20 -17.67 11.34 9.69
C HIS A 20 -17.93 11.19 8.18
N HIS A 21 -16.92 11.44 7.35
CA HIS A 21 -17.00 11.30 5.89
C HIS A 21 -17.35 9.85 5.50
N LEU A 22 -16.61 8.88 6.00
CA LEU A 22 -16.80 7.46 5.68
C LEU A 22 -18.12 6.91 6.24
N ALA A 23 -18.51 7.31 7.45
CA ALA A 23 -19.79 6.92 8.03
C ALA A 23 -20.98 7.49 7.22
N ALA A 24 -20.89 8.74 6.75
CA ALA A 24 -21.89 9.33 5.88
C ALA A 24 -22.00 8.62 4.52
N ALA A 25 -20.89 8.04 4.01
CA ALA A 25 -20.87 7.19 2.83
C ALA A 25 -21.39 5.76 3.08
N GLY A 26 -21.78 5.43 4.33
CA GLY A 26 -22.36 4.13 4.69
C GLY A 26 -21.35 3.04 5.05
N HIS A 27 -20.10 3.42 5.36
CA HIS A 27 -19.09 2.49 5.83
C HIS A 27 -19.16 2.27 7.35
N ASP A 28 -18.79 1.06 7.79
CA ASP A 28 -18.56 0.72 9.20
C ASP A 28 -17.10 1.07 9.56
N VAL A 29 -16.90 2.16 10.32
CA VAL A 29 -15.55 2.69 10.60
C VAL A 29 -15.07 2.22 11.97
N VAL A 30 -13.87 1.62 12.01
CA VAL A 30 -13.22 1.17 13.23
C VAL A 30 -11.90 1.94 13.40
N ASP A 31 -11.85 2.80 14.41
CA ASP A 31 -10.65 3.58 14.74
C ASP A 31 -9.75 2.81 15.72
N HIS A 32 -8.46 2.71 15.38
CA HIS A 32 -7.42 2.03 16.16
C HIS A 32 -6.51 2.99 16.93
N GLY A 33 -6.85 4.27 16.95
CA GLY A 33 -6.19 5.28 17.76
C GLY A 33 -5.35 6.30 16.96
N PRO A 34 -4.79 7.29 17.69
CA PRO A 34 -4.93 7.48 19.13
C PRO A 34 -6.32 7.96 19.55
N ILE A 35 -6.72 7.71 20.83
CA ILE A 35 -8.00 8.17 21.39
C ILE A 35 -7.85 9.61 21.90
N GLU A 36 -6.66 9.97 22.39
CA GLU A 36 -6.34 11.28 22.97
C GLU A 36 -5.07 11.82 22.33
N TYR A 37 -4.94 13.15 22.31
CA TYR A 37 -3.73 13.80 21.80
C TYR A 37 -2.56 13.62 22.77
N ASP A 38 -1.51 12.94 22.30
CA ASP A 38 -0.20 12.86 22.96
C ASP A 38 0.89 13.22 21.93
N PRO A 39 1.60 14.37 22.07
CA PRO A 39 2.62 14.76 21.10
C PRO A 39 3.83 13.82 21.05
N LEU A 40 3.90 12.84 21.94
CA LEU A 40 4.98 11.85 22.03
C LEU A 40 4.51 10.44 21.64
N ASP A 41 3.28 10.28 21.17
CA ASP A 41 2.79 8.96 20.75
C ASP A 41 3.52 8.44 19.50
N ASP A 42 3.56 7.11 19.37
CA ASP A 42 4.26 6.40 18.31
C ASP A 42 3.26 5.74 17.36
N TYR A 43 3.19 6.19 16.10
CA TYR A 43 2.31 5.67 15.04
C TYR A 43 2.38 4.14 14.82
N PRO A 44 3.54 3.43 14.99
CA PRO A 44 3.62 2.02 14.58
C PRO A 44 2.59 1.12 15.27
N ALA A 45 2.34 1.34 16.56
CA ALA A 45 1.40 0.50 17.31
C ALA A 45 -0.04 0.63 16.79
N PHE A 46 -0.46 1.83 16.43
CA PHE A 46 -1.79 2.09 15.88
C PHE A 46 -1.94 1.51 14.47
N CYS A 47 -0.98 1.79 13.59
CA CYS A 47 -0.98 1.32 12.22
C CYS A 47 -0.93 -0.22 12.11
N ILE A 48 -0.11 -0.88 12.95
CA ILE A 48 -0.04 -2.34 13.00
C ILE A 48 -1.37 -2.94 13.46
N ARG A 49 -2.04 -2.37 14.48
CA ARG A 49 -3.36 -2.86 14.94
C ARG A 49 -4.42 -2.75 13.85
N ALA A 50 -4.48 -1.61 13.13
CA ALA A 50 -5.40 -1.43 12.01
C ALA A 50 -5.11 -2.46 10.91
N ALA A 51 -3.85 -2.62 10.52
CA ALA A 51 -3.40 -3.58 9.51
C ALA A 51 -3.75 -5.04 9.89
N GLN A 52 -3.52 -5.43 11.16
CA GLN A 52 -3.93 -6.73 11.67
C GLN A 52 -5.45 -6.94 11.66
N ALA A 53 -6.21 -5.87 11.92
CA ALA A 53 -7.66 -5.95 11.88
C ALA A 53 -8.17 -6.15 10.44
N VAL A 54 -7.57 -5.47 9.45
CA VAL A 54 -7.87 -5.69 8.03
C VAL A 54 -7.65 -7.14 7.64
N VAL A 55 -6.50 -7.73 7.97
CA VAL A 55 -6.20 -9.13 7.61
C VAL A 55 -7.19 -10.09 8.28
N ARG A 56 -7.44 -9.94 9.59
CA ARG A 56 -8.41 -10.79 10.31
C ARG A 56 -9.81 -10.74 9.71
N ASP A 57 -10.27 -9.54 9.33
CA ASP A 57 -11.59 -9.37 8.74
C ASP A 57 -11.65 -10.01 7.34
N GLN A 58 -10.61 -9.86 6.53
CA GLN A 58 -10.51 -10.51 5.22
C GLN A 58 -10.52 -12.04 5.34
N GLU A 59 -9.75 -12.60 6.29
CA GLU A 59 -9.75 -14.04 6.59
C GLU A 59 -11.12 -14.56 7.05
N ALA A 60 -11.89 -13.71 7.75
CA ALA A 60 -13.25 -14.01 8.17
C ALA A 60 -14.30 -13.78 7.05
N GLY A 61 -13.89 -13.38 5.85
CA GLY A 61 -14.78 -13.10 4.72
C GLY A 61 -15.53 -11.76 4.83
N VAL A 62 -15.07 -10.86 5.68
CA VAL A 62 -15.64 -9.50 5.80
C VAL A 62 -15.00 -8.60 4.75
N GLU A 63 -15.82 -7.90 3.98
CA GLU A 63 -15.35 -6.89 3.03
C GLU A 63 -14.77 -5.70 3.80
N THR A 64 -13.44 -5.51 3.71
CA THR A 64 -12.73 -4.54 4.53
C THR A 64 -11.47 -4.00 3.85
N LEU A 65 -11.15 -2.75 4.17
CA LEU A 65 -9.91 -2.06 3.79
C LEU A 65 -9.37 -1.26 4.98
N GLY A 66 -8.11 -0.83 4.88
CA GLY A 66 -7.46 0.01 5.89
C GLY A 66 -7.05 1.37 5.35
N VAL A 67 -7.09 2.40 6.21
CA VAL A 67 -6.56 3.74 5.95
C VAL A 67 -5.65 4.12 7.10
N VAL A 68 -4.35 4.29 6.81
CA VAL A 68 -3.38 4.77 7.80
C VAL A 68 -2.84 6.12 7.35
N PHE A 69 -2.66 7.04 8.27
CA PHE A 69 -2.21 8.38 7.92
C PHE A 69 -1.45 9.03 9.07
N GLY A 70 -0.55 9.94 8.72
CA GLY A 70 0.29 10.68 9.64
C GLY A 70 0.90 11.87 8.92
N GLY A 71 2.01 12.42 9.38
CA GLY A 71 2.62 13.61 8.80
C GLY A 71 2.93 13.46 7.31
N SER A 72 3.60 12.40 6.91
CA SER A 72 3.99 12.09 5.53
C SER A 72 3.37 10.80 4.99
N GLY A 73 2.84 9.94 5.82
CA GLY A 73 2.34 8.62 5.45
C GLY A 73 3.43 7.55 5.26
N ASN A 74 4.71 7.92 5.21
CA ASN A 74 5.81 6.97 4.95
C ASN A 74 5.97 5.95 6.08
N GLY A 75 6.07 6.43 7.31
CA GLY A 75 6.23 5.57 8.48
C GLY A 75 5.04 4.65 8.67
N GLU A 76 3.84 5.19 8.52
CA GLU A 76 2.56 4.51 8.64
C GLU A 76 2.45 3.38 7.61
N GLN A 77 2.84 3.64 6.35
CA GLN A 77 2.90 2.63 5.29
C GLN A 77 3.90 1.52 5.62
N ILE A 78 5.09 1.90 6.09
CA ILE A 78 6.13 0.92 6.48
C ILE A 78 5.64 0.05 7.63
N ALA A 79 5.00 0.64 8.64
CA ALA A 79 4.47 -0.08 9.79
C ALA A 79 3.36 -1.06 9.39
N ALA A 80 2.40 -0.63 8.58
CA ALA A 80 1.33 -1.49 8.09
C ALA A 80 1.87 -2.69 7.29
N ASN A 81 2.87 -2.49 6.43
CA ASN A 81 3.51 -3.55 5.65
C ASN A 81 4.37 -4.53 6.48
N LYS A 82 4.47 -4.36 7.82
CA LYS A 82 5.08 -5.38 8.69
C LYS A 82 4.11 -6.49 9.08
N VAL A 83 2.84 -6.33 8.75
CA VAL A 83 1.81 -7.34 9.01
C VAL A 83 1.69 -8.24 7.78
N LEU A 84 1.84 -9.54 7.99
CA LEU A 84 1.73 -10.55 6.93
C LEU A 84 0.37 -10.43 6.22
N GLY A 85 0.38 -10.45 4.90
CA GLY A 85 -0.81 -10.30 4.06
C GLY A 85 -1.26 -8.86 3.82
N VAL A 86 -0.58 -7.86 4.40
CA VAL A 86 -0.85 -6.45 4.13
C VAL A 86 -0.07 -5.98 2.91
N ARG A 87 -0.75 -5.27 2.03
CA ARG A 87 -0.19 -4.52 0.91
C ARG A 87 -0.62 -3.06 1.06
N ALA A 88 0.15 -2.32 1.87
CA ALA A 88 -0.09 -0.90 2.11
C ALA A 88 0.63 -0.05 1.05
N ALA A 89 -0.13 0.79 0.35
CA ALA A 89 0.36 1.70 -0.68
C ALA A 89 0.37 3.15 -0.17
N LEU A 90 1.50 3.84 -0.29
CA LEU A 90 1.56 5.29 -0.10
C LEU A 90 0.96 5.97 -1.33
N VAL A 91 -0.03 6.83 -1.10
CA VAL A 91 -0.81 7.48 -2.16
C VAL A 91 -0.72 9.00 -2.04
N TRP A 92 -0.54 9.65 -3.18
CA TRP A 92 -0.42 11.12 -3.30
C TRP A 92 -1.21 11.71 -4.48
N SER A 93 -2.03 10.88 -5.15
CA SER A 93 -2.89 11.32 -6.25
C SER A 93 -4.02 10.31 -6.49
N ILE A 94 -5.05 10.73 -7.20
CA ILE A 94 -6.15 9.86 -7.65
C ILE A 94 -5.61 8.65 -8.44
N ALA A 95 -4.66 8.90 -9.37
CA ALA A 95 -4.09 7.84 -10.20
C ALA A 95 -3.34 6.79 -9.36
N THR A 96 -2.56 7.22 -8.35
CA THR A 96 -1.85 6.26 -7.47
C THR A 96 -2.79 5.49 -6.54
N ALA A 97 -3.93 6.07 -6.15
CA ALA A 97 -4.98 5.38 -5.40
C ALA A 97 -5.61 4.25 -6.25
N GLU A 98 -5.97 4.56 -7.49
CA GLU A 98 -6.54 3.63 -8.46
C GLU A 98 -5.58 2.48 -8.76
N LEU A 99 -4.33 2.80 -9.14
CA LEU A 99 -3.32 1.80 -9.47
C LEU A 99 -2.94 0.90 -8.28
N ALA A 100 -2.99 1.40 -7.04
CA ALA A 100 -2.78 0.59 -5.84
C ALA A 100 -3.80 -0.55 -5.74
N ARG A 101 -5.06 -0.28 -6.08
CA ARG A 101 -6.11 -1.31 -6.11
C ARG A 101 -6.02 -2.16 -7.35
N GLU A 102 -6.05 -1.57 -8.55
CA GLU A 102 -6.11 -2.30 -9.81
C GLU A 102 -4.94 -3.27 -10.00
N HIS A 103 -3.73 -2.84 -9.66
CA HIS A 103 -2.52 -3.60 -9.96
C HIS A 103 -1.99 -4.44 -8.79
N ASN A 104 -2.17 -3.95 -7.56
CA ASN A 104 -1.55 -4.55 -6.38
C ASN A 104 -2.57 -5.14 -5.42
N ASP A 105 -3.87 -4.99 -5.68
CA ASP A 105 -4.92 -5.33 -4.73
C ASP A 105 -4.55 -4.86 -3.32
N ALA A 106 -4.04 -3.62 -3.23
CA ALA A 106 -3.63 -3.05 -1.95
C ALA A 106 -4.83 -3.02 -1.01
N ASN A 107 -4.66 -3.58 0.19
CA ASN A 107 -5.73 -3.63 1.19
C ASN A 107 -5.61 -2.53 2.26
N VAL A 108 -4.52 -1.77 2.22
CA VAL A 108 -4.32 -0.59 3.07
C VAL A 108 -3.81 0.57 2.21
N ILE A 109 -4.39 1.75 2.39
CA ILE A 109 -3.88 3.00 1.83
C ILE A 109 -3.18 3.81 2.92
N ALA A 110 -2.03 4.40 2.61
CA ALA A 110 -1.32 5.34 3.49
C ALA A 110 -1.29 6.74 2.87
N ILE A 111 -1.55 7.76 3.67
CA ILE A 111 -1.63 9.16 3.21
C ILE A 111 -0.87 10.09 4.16
N GLY A 112 -0.19 11.08 3.58
CA GLY A 112 0.41 12.19 4.32
C GLY A 112 -0.61 13.28 4.61
N ALA A 113 -1.17 13.31 5.82
CA ALA A 113 -2.17 14.30 6.22
C ALA A 113 -1.64 15.76 6.25
N ARG A 114 -0.31 15.94 6.29
CA ARG A 114 0.33 17.27 6.17
C ARG A 114 0.77 17.62 4.75
N GLN A 115 0.57 16.69 3.79
CA GLN A 115 0.99 16.86 2.39
C GLN A 115 -0.18 17.25 1.50
N HIS A 116 -1.41 17.02 1.96
CA HIS A 116 -2.63 17.20 1.19
C HIS A 116 -3.69 17.93 2.01
N THR A 117 -4.61 18.60 1.33
CA THR A 117 -5.83 19.09 1.98
C THR A 117 -6.73 17.91 2.36
N PHE A 118 -7.71 18.15 3.24
CA PHE A 118 -8.67 17.11 3.61
C PHE A 118 -9.47 16.62 2.39
N GLU A 119 -9.87 17.54 1.52
CA GLU A 119 -10.63 17.25 0.28
C GLU A 119 -9.81 16.40 -0.70
N GLU A 120 -8.52 16.70 -0.87
CA GLU A 120 -7.64 15.89 -1.72
C GLU A 120 -7.47 14.48 -1.16
N ALA A 121 -7.17 14.38 0.14
CA ALA A 121 -6.94 13.10 0.79
C ALA A 121 -8.19 12.21 0.81
N THR A 122 -9.37 12.78 1.08
CA THR A 122 -10.64 12.03 1.02
C THR A 122 -10.97 11.58 -0.40
N ALA A 123 -10.69 12.40 -1.42
CA ALA A 123 -10.85 12.00 -2.82
C ALA A 123 -9.96 10.80 -3.19
N PHE A 124 -8.73 10.71 -2.64
CA PHE A 124 -7.86 9.54 -2.84
C PHE A 124 -8.40 8.30 -2.13
N ILE A 125 -8.89 8.47 -0.89
CA ILE A 125 -9.49 7.38 -0.10
C ILE A 125 -10.74 6.84 -0.79
N ASP A 126 -11.65 7.70 -1.22
CA ASP A 126 -12.87 7.32 -1.91
C ASP A 126 -12.54 6.56 -3.20
N ARG A 127 -11.60 7.06 -4.01
CA ARG A 127 -11.13 6.37 -5.22
C ARG A 127 -10.53 5.00 -4.90
N PHE A 128 -9.72 4.89 -3.85
CA PHE A 128 -9.15 3.62 -3.40
C PHE A 128 -10.26 2.62 -2.99
N ILE A 129 -11.26 3.06 -2.25
CA ILE A 129 -12.38 2.23 -1.80
C ILE A 129 -13.23 1.74 -2.98
N GLU A 130 -13.49 2.61 -3.95
CA GLU A 130 -14.35 2.34 -5.10
C GLU A 130 -13.68 1.49 -6.18
N THR A 131 -12.34 1.43 -6.22
CA THR A 131 -11.61 0.76 -7.29
C THR A 131 -11.47 -0.74 -6.99
N PRO A 132 -11.98 -1.63 -7.86
CA PRO A 132 -11.79 -3.07 -7.70
C PRO A 132 -10.39 -3.49 -8.16
N PHE A 133 -9.94 -4.66 -7.71
CA PHE A 133 -8.77 -5.31 -8.31
C PHE A 133 -9.07 -5.72 -9.76
N SER A 134 -8.10 -5.51 -10.66
CA SER A 134 -8.28 -5.81 -12.09
C SER A 134 -8.44 -7.31 -12.39
N GLY A 135 -7.91 -8.18 -11.53
CA GLY A 135 -7.87 -9.61 -11.73
C GLY A 135 -6.98 -10.08 -12.89
N GLU A 136 -6.20 -9.17 -13.52
CA GLU A 136 -5.28 -9.55 -14.59
C GLU A 136 -4.22 -10.56 -14.10
N GLU A 137 -3.95 -11.59 -14.90
CA GLU A 137 -3.02 -12.68 -14.56
C GLU A 137 -1.63 -12.15 -14.16
N ARG A 138 -1.11 -11.14 -14.86
CA ARG A 138 0.19 -10.53 -14.56
C ARG A 138 0.23 -9.90 -13.16
N HIS A 139 -0.88 -9.29 -12.71
CA HIS A 139 -0.99 -8.67 -11.40
C HIS A 139 -1.16 -9.74 -10.32
N ALA A 140 -2.06 -10.69 -10.53
CA ALA A 140 -2.26 -11.81 -9.60
C ALA A 140 -0.97 -12.62 -9.38
N ARG A 141 -0.20 -12.91 -10.43
CA ARG A 141 1.09 -13.60 -10.34
C ARG A 141 2.11 -12.82 -9.49
N ARG A 142 2.23 -11.50 -9.67
CA ARG A 142 3.16 -10.67 -8.88
C ARG A 142 2.77 -10.62 -7.41
N ILE A 143 1.48 -10.52 -7.12
CA ILE A 143 0.96 -10.56 -5.74
C ILE A 143 1.26 -11.93 -5.10
N ALA A 144 1.07 -13.03 -5.85
CA ALA A 144 1.41 -14.36 -5.36
C ALA A 144 2.90 -14.54 -5.05
N GLN A 145 3.80 -13.92 -5.82
CA GLN A 145 5.24 -13.91 -5.54
C GLN A 145 5.57 -13.16 -4.24
N LEU A 146 4.91 -12.03 -3.99
CA LEU A 146 5.06 -11.31 -2.70
C LEU A 146 4.58 -12.17 -1.54
N ALA A 147 3.42 -12.80 -1.66
CA ALA A 147 2.88 -13.66 -0.62
C ALA A 147 3.77 -14.89 -0.33
N ALA A 148 4.36 -15.51 -1.35
CA ALA A 148 5.29 -16.61 -1.18
C ALA A 148 6.56 -16.16 -0.42
N PHE A 149 7.10 -15.01 -0.77
CA PHE A 149 8.26 -14.44 -0.07
C PHE A 149 7.94 -14.11 1.40
N GLU A 150 6.78 -13.52 1.65
CA GLU A 150 6.34 -13.22 3.03
C GLU A 150 6.16 -14.48 3.88
N GLN A 151 5.68 -15.57 3.28
CA GLN A 151 5.36 -16.80 4.00
C GLN A 151 6.61 -17.61 4.36
N ASP A 152 7.56 -17.76 3.45
CA ASP A 152 8.69 -18.69 3.59
C ASP A 152 10.01 -18.19 3.00
N GLY A 153 10.05 -16.95 2.49
CA GLY A 153 11.23 -16.37 1.85
C GLY A 153 11.47 -16.88 0.41
N THR A 154 10.50 -17.55 -0.20
CA THR A 154 10.64 -18.08 -1.57
C THR A 154 10.77 -16.96 -2.59
N LEU A 155 11.86 -17.01 -3.37
CA LEU A 155 12.11 -16.15 -4.53
C LEU A 155 12.34 -17.01 -5.76
N GLU A 156 11.86 -16.53 -6.91
CA GLU A 156 12.25 -17.13 -8.18
C GLU A 156 13.76 -16.99 -8.39
N PRO A 157 14.43 -18.01 -9.01
CA PRO A 157 15.86 -17.94 -9.28
C PRO A 157 16.23 -16.71 -10.12
N ASP A 158 17.31 -16.03 -9.76
CA ASP A 158 17.84 -14.92 -10.56
C ASP A 158 18.19 -15.43 -11.99
N PRO A 159 17.57 -14.90 -13.04
CA PRO A 159 17.86 -15.33 -14.41
C PRO A 159 19.32 -15.15 -14.82
N ARG A 160 20.04 -14.23 -14.16
CA ARG A 160 21.49 -14.02 -14.40
C ARG A 160 22.32 -15.15 -13.81
N ALA A 161 21.95 -15.70 -12.65
CA ALA A 161 22.61 -16.85 -12.05
C ALA A 161 22.42 -18.11 -12.92
N LEU A 162 21.24 -18.29 -13.51
CA LEU A 162 20.96 -19.40 -14.42
C LEU A 162 21.80 -19.32 -15.70
N ARG A 163 22.06 -18.12 -16.22
CA ARG A 163 22.94 -17.92 -17.40
C ARG A 163 24.40 -18.18 -17.10
N GLN A 164 24.88 -17.86 -15.89
CA GLN A 164 26.26 -18.11 -15.48
C GLN A 164 26.57 -19.61 -15.29
N GLY A 165 25.58 -20.41 -14.85
CA GLY A 165 25.71 -21.86 -14.74
C GLY A 165 25.69 -22.59 -16.10
N GLN A 166 25.25 -21.95 -17.17
CA GLN A 166 25.25 -22.49 -18.53
C GLN A 166 26.42 -22.00 -19.38
N GLY A 167 27.26 -21.09 -18.87
CA GLY A 167 28.31 -20.36 -19.60
C GLY A 167 29.72 -20.87 -19.39
N LEU A 168 30.00 -22.19 -19.45
CA LEU A 168 31.30 -22.73 -19.73
C LEU A 168 31.33 -23.45 -21.08
N GLY A 169 30.96 -22.73 -22.12
CA GLY A 169 31.01 -23.16 -23.51
C GLY A 169 31.15 -21.96 -24.43
N ALA A 170 32.41 -21.63 -24.79
CA ALA A 170 32.86 -20.85 -25.94
C ALA A 170 32.18 -19.51 -26.29
N GLY A 171 32.90 -18.43 -26.06
CA GLY A 171 33.14 -17.30 -26.98
C GLY A 171 31.98 -16.81 -27.88
N GLY A 172 31.27 -15.75 -27.42
CA GLY A 172 30.51 -14.91 -28.30
C GLY A 172 30.62 -13.45 -27.85
N PRO A 173 30.61 -12.48 -28.79
CA PRO A 173 31.07 -11.12 -28.54
C PRO A 173 30.15 -10.34 -27.58
N ASP A 174 30.83 -9.48 -26.83
CA ASP A 174 30.33 -8.40 -26.00
C ASP A 174 29.15 -7.67 -26.61
N VAL A 175 27.95 -7.78 -26.00
CA VAL A 175 26.80 -6.93 -26.31
C VAL A 175 26.49 -6.11 -25.05
N LEU A 176 27.42 -5.22 -24.71
CA LEU A 176 27.18 -4.10 -23.82
C LEU A 176 27.15 -2.82 -24.64
N ALA A 177 26.06 -2.59 -25.34
CA ALA A 177 25.67 -1.28 -25.82
C ALA A 177 24.14 -1.28 -25.97
N ALA A 178 23.45 -1.17 -24.86
CA ALA A 178 22.08 -0.71 -24.89
C ALA A 178 22.08 0.81 -24.72
N ASP A 179 21.78 1.47 -25.81
CA ASP A 179 21.54 2.90 -25.98
C ASP A 179 20.48 3.40 -24.99
N ASP A 180 20.92 4.21 -24.03
CA ASP A 180 20.07 4.86 -23.01
C ASP A 180 19.62 6.25 -23.53
N SER A 181 18.90 6.28 -24.66
CA SER A 181 18.45 7.50 -25.31
C SER A 181 16.92 7.70 -25.37
N SER A 182 16.15 7.13 -24.41
CA SER A 182 14.69 7.29 -24.40
C SER A 182 14.12 7.83 -23.09
N PHE A 183 14.86 8.60 -22.32
CA PHE A 183 14.28 9.41 -21.27
C PHE A 183 13.98 10.79 -21.80
N ASP A 184 12.75 11.07 -22.21
CA ASP A 184 12.26 12.39 -22.58
C ASP A 184 11.66 13.09 -21.35
N PRO A 185 12.29 14.14 -20.80
CA PRO A 185 11.83 14.84 -19.62
C PRO A 185 10.72 15.88 -19.89
N GLU A 186 10.21 16.01 -21.13
CA GLU A 186 9.24 17.07 -21.50
C GLU A 186 7.83 16.58 -21.85
N ALA A 187 7.48 15.31 -21.61
CA ALA A 187 6.07 14.89 -21.71
C ALA A 187 5.36 15.10 -20.36
N GLY A 188 4.80 16.35 -20.20
CA GLY A 188 4.09 16.88 -19.06
C GLY A 188 2.70 16.34 -18.80
#